data_cdfa0c2918e2e5a78fa2714d67f90967
#
_entry.id   cdfa0c2918e2e5a78fa2714d67f90967
#
_cell.length_a   1.000
_cell.length_b   1.000
_cell.length_c   1.000
_cell.angle_alpha   90.00
_cell.angle_beta   90.00
_cell.angle_gamma   90.00
#
_symmetry.space_group_name_H-M   'P 1'
#
loop_
_entity.id
_entity.type
_entity.pdbx_description
1 polymer ?
#
loop_
_entity_poly.entity_id
_entity_poly.type
_entity_poly.pdbx_seq_one_letter_code
_entity_poly.pdbx_strand_id
1 'polypeptide(L)'
;MLINLEKFVNKEIFDKNFFLYFEEFDLCRSLIKKGEKIFTAKKLKIHHLGFKSSLNDDHINNSKIINIKEWHFMWSSFYFYKKNYSYLFALRKILGKFLRSFFKMVFYSIIIQKKNRSKYFYRFLGLFNAILGKPSNFRG
;
A
#
# COMPACT_ATOMS: atom_id res chain seq x y z
N MET A 1 -0.12 1.76 17.39
CA MET A 1 0.56 3.08 17.42
C MET A 1 -0.22 4.00 18.35
N LEU A 2 0.47 4.74 19.24
CA LEU A 2 -0.12 5.80 20.07
C LEU A 2 0.29 7.14 19.50
N ILE A 3 -0.65 8.08 19.41
CA ILE A 3 -0.44 9.39 18.78
C ILE A 3 -0.91 10.49 19.73
N ASN A 4 -0.06 11.50 19.97
CA ASN A 4 -0.50 12.70 20.67
C ASN A 4 -1.29 13.61 19.71
N LEU A 5 -2.61 13.71 19.91
CA LEU A 5 -3.52 14.45 19.04
C LEU A 5 -3.34 15.98 19.13
N GLU A 6 -2.78 16.50 20.21
CA GLU A 6 -2.52 17.94 20.39
C GLU A 6 -1.51 18.48 19.37
N LYS A 7 -0.67 17.60 18.80
CA LYS A 7 0.30 17.94 17.76
C LYS A 7 -0.32 18.15 16.36
N PHE A 8 -1.62 17.95 16.21
CA PHE A 8 -2.32 18.04 14.92
C PHE A 8 -3.38 19.14 14.93
N VAL A 9 -3.11 20.25 14.24
CA VAL A 9 -3.95 21.46 14.21
C VAL A 9 -5.38 21.17 13.77
N ASN A 10 -5.58 20.30 12.77
CA ASN A 10 -6.91 19.99 12.20
C ASN A 10 -7.39 18.58 12.52
N LYS A 11 -6.77 17.87 13.47
CA LYS A 11 -7.03 16.45 13.77
C LYS A 11 -6.93 15.51 12.56
N GLU A 12 -6.41 15.99 11.43
CA GLU A 12 -6.10 15.15 10.26
C GLU A 12 -4.73 14.52 10.46
N ILE A 13 -4.72 13.24 10.80
CA ILE A 13 -3.52 12.47 11.12
C ILE A 13 -2.94 11.84 9.88
N PHE A 14 -3.81 11.26 9.05
CA PHE A 14 -3.44 10.49 7.88
C PHE A 14 -3.85 11.21 6.59
N ASP A 15 -3.02 11.05 5.55
CA ASP A 15 -3.38 11.52 4.20
C ASP A 15 -4.50 10.65 3.62
N LYS A 16 -5.64 11.26 3.30
CA LYS A 16 -6.85 10.62 2.78
C LYS A 16 -6.65 9.89 1.43
N ASN A 17 -5.56 10.20 0.72
CA ASN A 17 -5.23 9.51 -0.52
C ASN A 17 -4.73 8.09 -0.29
N PHE A 18 -4.20 7.77 0.90
CA PHE A 18 -3.91 6.39 1.26
C PHE A 18 -5.18 5.68 1.74
N PHE A 19 -5.62 4.68 1.01
CA PHE A 19 -6.71 3.81 1.46
C PHE A 19 -6.18 2.61 2.25
N LEU A 20 -5.08 2.00 1.79
CA LEU A 20 -4.39 0.89 2.45
C LEU A 20 -2.88 1.01 2.22
N TYR A 21 -2.11 0.72 3.24
CA TYR A 21 -0.65 0.69 3.26
C TYR A 21 0.04 2.05 3.09
N PHE A 22 1.18 2.20 3.70
CA PHE A 22 2.05 3.37 3.70
C PHE A 22 1.52 4.60 4.45
N GLU A 23 0.27 4.61 4.95
CA GLU A 23 -0.27 5.70 5.76
C GLU A 23 0.55 5.95 7.02
N GLU A 24 0.97 4.89 7.72
CA GLU A 24 1.81 4.99 8.92
C GLU A 24 3.23 5.47 8.58
N PHE A 25 3.81 4.98 7.49
CA PHE A 25 5.12 5.42 7.02
C PHE A 25 5.12 6.90 6.63
N ASP A 26 4.06 7.35 5.96
CA ASP A 26 3.89 8.74 5.57
C ASP A 26 3.74 9.64 6.79
N LEU A 27 2.94 9.23 7.76
CA LEU A 27 2.78 9.93 9.03
C LEU A 27 4.13 10.03 9.78
N CYS A 28 4.81 8.91 9.99
CA CYS A 28 6.11 8.90 10.67
C CYS A 28 7.11 9.85 9.98
N ARG A 29 7.15 9.80 8.65
CA ARG A 29 8.03 10.68 7.88
C ARG A 29 7.65 12.16 8.01
N SER A 30 6.36 12.47 8.01
CA SER A 30 5.87 13.85 8.17
C SER A 30 6.20 14.41 9.55
N LEU A 31 6.08 13.58 10.60
CA LEU A 31 6.45 13.95 11.96
C LEU A 31 7.96 14.21 12.09
N ILE A 32 8.80 13.34 11.54
CA ILE A 32 10.26 13.53 11.54
C ILE A 32 10.63 14.82 10.82
N LYS A 33 10.02 15.13 9.68
CA LYS A 33 10.26 16.39 8.96
C LYS A 33 9.84 17.64 9.77
N LYS A 34 8.90 17.50 10.69
CA LYS A 34 8.49 18.57 11.61
C LYS A 34 9.37 18.64 12.88
N GLY A 35 10.42 17.82 12.99
CA GLY A 35 11.29 17.75 14.17
C GLY A 35 10.69 16.97 15.34
N GLU A 36 9.58 16.26 15.13
CA GLU A 36 8.96 15.45 16.17
C GLU A 36 9.72 14.14 16.40
N LYS A 37 9.73 13.68 17.64
CA LYS A 37 10.38 12.43 18.03
C LYS A 37 9.41 11.26 17.98
N ILE A 38 9.87 10.13 17.44
CA ILE A 38 9.14 8.86 17.39
C ILE A 38 9.84 7.88 18.32
N PHE A 39 9.08 7.25 19.22
CA PHE A 39 9.61 6.31 20.20
C PHE A 39 9.03 4.92 20.00
N THR A 40 9.85 3.89 20.21
CA THR A 40 9.42 2.49 20.25
C THR A 40 9.26 2.06 21.71
N ALA A 41 8.04 1.69 22.11
CA ALA A 41 7.77 1.20 23.45
C ALA A 41 8.05 -0.31 23.54
N LYS A 42 9.26 -0.69 23.95
CA LYS A 42 9.72 -2.09 24.00
C LYS A 42 8.92 -2.97 24.98
N LYS A 43 8.31 -2.38 26.01
CA LYS A 43 7.54 -3.11 27.04
C LYS A 43 6.08 -3.36 26.65
N LEU A 44 5.56 -2.64 25.66
CA LEU A 44 4.18 -2.82 25.20
C LEU A 44 4.11 -3.92 24.15
N LYS A 45 3.37 -4.97 24.45
CA LYS A 45 3.09 -6.07 23.55
C LYS A 45 1.68 -5.93 23.00
N ILE A 46 1.51 -5.87 21.70
CA ILE A 46 0.21 -5.85 21.02
C ILE A 46 0.09 -7.14 20.22
N HIS A 47 -0.96 -7.90 20.46
CA HIS A 47 -1.27 -9.07 19.65
C HIS A 47 -2.06 -8.67 18.42
N HIS A 48 -1.41 -8.66 17.26
CA HIS A 48 -2.03 -8.30 15.99
C HIS A 48 -2.71 -9.53 15.37
N LEU A 49 -4.03 -9.57 15.42
CA LEU A 49 -4.87 -10.64 14.83
C LEU A 49 -4.95 -10.53 13.30
N GLY A 50 -3.83 -10.31 12.62
CA GLY A 50 -3.80 -10.07 11.18
C GLY A 50 -4.70 -11.03 10.40
N PHE A 51 -5.37 -10.52 9.36
CA PHE A 51 -6.30 -11.25 8.47
C PHE A 51 -7.63 -11.75 9.07
N LYS A 52 -7.77 -11.91 10.38
CA LYS A 52 -9.01 -12.46 10.97
C LYS A 52 -10.22 -11.55 10.80
N SER A 53 -10.04 -10.25 10.69
CA SER A 53 -11.14 -9.29 10.46
C SER A 53 -11.72 -9.33 9.03
N SER A 54 -11.10 -10.08 8.13
CA SER A 54 -11.53 -10.21 6.72
C SER A 54 -11.82 -11.66 6.31
N LEU A 55 -11.83 -12.58 7.27
CA LEU A 55 -12.17 -13.98 7.04
C LEU A 55 -13.66 -14.20 7.34
N ASN A 56 -14.51 -13.82 6.41
CA ASN A 56 -15.76 -14.55 6.22
C ASN A 56 -15.43 -15.75 5.32
N ASP A 57 -16.01 -16.93 5.61
CA ASP A 57 -15.63 -18.24 5.06
C ASP A 57 -15.77 -18.43 3.54
N ASP A 58 -16.08 -17.40 2.78
CA ASP A 58 -16.24 -17.48 1.33
C ASP A 58 -14.91 -17.32 0.60
N HIS A 59 -14.43 -18.37 -0.05
CA HIS A 59 -13.24 -18.37 -0.91
C HIS A 59 -13.26 -17.29 -1.99
N ILE A 60 -14.43 -16.85 -2.44
CA ILE A 60 -14.63 -15.78 -3.43
C ILE A 60 -14.29 -14.42 -2.82
N ASN A 61 -14.72 -14.14 -1.59
CA ASN A 61 -14.41 -12.91 -0.88
C ASN A 61 -12.90 -12.80 -0.58
N ASN A 62 -12.23 -13.91 -0.27
CA ASN A 62 -10.80 -13.94 -0.04
C ASN A 62 -9.98 -13.53 -1.27
N SER A 63 -10.36 -13.95 -2.47
CA SER A 63 -9.62 -13.57 -3.69
C SER A 63 -9.77 -12.09 -4.03
N LYS A 64 -10.97 -11.52 -3.87
CA LYS A 64 -11.21 -10.08 -4.05
C LYS A 64 -10.41 -9.25 -3.05
N ILE A 65 -10.43 -9.61 -1.78
CA ILE A 65 -9.67 -8.92 -0.73
C ILE A 65 -8.16 -8.95 -1.03
N ILE A 66 -7.63 -10.10 -1.47
CA ILE A 66 -6.23 -10.21 -1.89
C ILE A 66 -5.92 -9.27 -3.05
N ASN A 67 -6.79 -9.22 -4.06
CA ASN A 67 -6.59 -8.35 -5.22
C ASN A 67 -6.60 -6.86 -4.83
N ILE A 68 -7.53 -6.43 -3.96
CA ILE A 68 -7.57 -5.08 -3.41
C ILE A 68 -6.27 -4.77 -2.67
N LYS A 69 -5.81 -5.66 -1.78
CA LYS A 69 -4.57 -5.50 -1.02
C LYS A 69 -3.34 -5.38 -1.93
N GLU A 70 -3.23 -6.22 -2.96
CA GLU A 70 -2.10 -6.20 -3.89
C GLU A 70 -2.09 -4.92 -4.76
N TRP A 71 -3.28 -4.46 -5.19
CA TRP A 71 -3.42 -3.23 -5.94
C TRP A 71 -3.00 -2.02 -5.10
N HIS A 72 -3.58 -1.87 -3.89
CA HIS A 72 -3.29 -0.74 -3.01
C HIS A 72 -1.85 -0.73 -2.51
N PHE A 73 -1.26 -1.89 -2.19
CA PHE A 73 0.14 -1.96 -1.80
C PHE A 73 1.07 -1.34 -2.86
N MET A 74 0.81 -1.64 -4.13
CA MET A 74 1.60 -1.13 -5.23
C MET A 74 1.31 0.35 -5.52
N TRP A 75 0.04 0.75 -5.54
CA TRP A 75 -0.38 2.13 -5.73
C TRP A 75 0.20 3.04 -4.63
N SER A 76 0.00 2.67 -3.38
CA SER A 76 0.46 3.42 -2.20
C SER A 76 1.99 3.52 -2.15
N SER A 77 2.72 2.47 -2.57
CA SER A 77 4.18 2.53 -2.61
C SER A 77 4.69 3.60 -3.59
N PHE A 78 4.09 3.72 -4.78
CA PHE A 78 4.45 4.77 -5.72
C PHE A 78 4.07 6.15 -5.20
N TYR A 79 2.83 6.30 -4.70
CA TYR A 79 2.33 7.56 -4.18
C TYR A 79 3.20 8.08 -3.02
N PHE A 80 3.60 7.20 -2.09
CA PHE A 80 4.50 7.53 -1.00
C PHE A 80 5.83 8.10 -1.49
N TYR A 81 6.49 7.45 -2.46
CA TYR A 81 7.75 7.96 -3.01
C TYR A 81 7.56 9.24 -3.80
N LYS A 82 6.49 9.36 -4.59
CA LYS A 82 6.15 10.59 -5.33
C LYS A 82 5.94 11.78 -4.39
N LYS A 83 5.13 11.59 -3.34
CA LYS A 83 4.80 12.63 -2.36
C LYS A 83 6.02 13.07 -1.55
N ASN A 84 6.83 12.13 -1.11
CA ASN A 84 7.89 12.39 -0.14
C ASN A 84 9.24 12.74 -0.77
N TYR A 85 9.45 12.44 -2.04
CA TYR A 85 10.70 12.69 -2.75
C TYR A 85 10.45 13.43 -4.07
N SER A 86 10.21 12.71 -5.16
CA SER A 86 9.82 13.26 -6.46
C SER A 86 9.20 12.18 -7.34
N TYR A 87 8.57 12.61 -8.45
CA TYR A 87 8.00 11.68 -9.43
C TYR A 87 9.09 10.77 -10.06
N LEU A 88 10.21 11.36 -10.48
CA LEU A 88 11.32 10.60 -11.10
C LEU A 88 11.95 9.61 -10.10
N PHE A 89 12.11 10.02 -8.85
CA PHE A 89 12.59 9.12 -7.81
C PHE A 89 11.62 7.95 -7.59
N ALA A 90 10.32 8.23 -7.54
CA ALA A 90 9.30 7.19 -7.44
C ALA A 90 9.38 6.21 -8.61
N LEU A 91 9.46 6.68 -9.85
CA LEU A 91 9.60 5.83 -11.04
C LEU A 91 10.81 4.91 -10.94
N ARG A 92 11.99 5.45 -10.59
CA ARG A 92 13.21 4.62 -10.42
C ARG A 92 13.03 3.53 -9.36
N LYS A 93 12.40 3.87 -8.21
CA LYS A 93 12.18 2.92 -7.11
C LYS A 93 11.21 1.81 -7.44
N ILE A 94 10.21 2.08 -8.29
CA ILE A 94 9.19 1.08 -8.61
C ILE A 94 9.43 0.35 -9.93
N LEU A 95 10.37 0.81 -10.79
CA LEU A 95 10.60 0.26 -12.11
C LEU A 95 10.82 -1.26 -12.08
N GLY A 96 11.65 -1.75 -11.18
CA GLY A 96 11.89 -3.20 -11.02
C GLY A 96 10.63 -3.97 -10.59
N LYS A 97 9.81 -3.38 -9.71
CA LYS A 97 8.54 -3.98 -9.29
C LYS A 97 7.52 -3.99 -10.44
N PHE A 98 7.49 -2.93 -11.24
CA PHE A 98 6.62 -2.79 -12.40
C PHE A 98 6.92 -3.84 -13.47
N LEU A 99 8.18 -3.91 -13.91
CA LEU A 99 8.66 -4.91 -14.88
C LEU A 99 8.43 -6.33 -14.37
N ARG A 100 8.82 -6.62 -13.13
CA ARG A 100 8.59 -7.93 -12.52
C ARG A 100 7.10 -8.31 -12.49
N SER A 101 6.21 -7.37 -12.20
CA SER A 101 4.77 -7.63 -12.16
C SER A 101 4.25 -7.92 -13.56
N PHE A 102 4.69 -7.18 -14.57
CA PHE A 102 4.33 -7.39 -15.96
C PHE A 102 4.79 -8.77 -16.47
N PHE A 103 6.09 -9.09 -16.36
CA PHE A 103 6.61 -10.38 -16.85
C PHE A 103 6.00 -11.57 -16.11
N LYS A 104 5.78 -11.48 -14.80
CA LYS A 104 5.11 -12.53 -14.05
C LYS A 104 3.64 -12.68 -14.42
N MET A 105 2.94 -11.59 -14.70
CA MET A 105 1.56 -11.63 -15.20
C MET A 105 1.50 -12.41 -16.54
N VAL A 106 2.39 -12.09 -17.49
CA VAL A 106 2.47 -12.77 -18.79
C VAL A 106 2.82 -14.25 -18.60
N PHE A 107 3.87 -14.54 -17.82
CA PHE A 107 4.31 -15.92 -17.55
C PHE A 107 3.19 -16.77 -16.94
N TYR A 108 2.49 -16.27 -15.90
CA TYR A 108 1.38 -17.00 -15.29
C TYR A 108 0.12 -17.05 -16.17
N SER A 109 0.02 -16.22 -17.20
CA SER A 109 -1.02 -16.34 -18.22
C SER A 109 -0.75 -17.52 -19.15
N ILE A 110 0.51 -17.74 -19.53
CA ILE A 110 0.93 -18.86 -20.39
C ILE A 110 0.73 -20.21 -19.69
N ILE A 111 1.15 -20.31 -18.42
CA ILE A 111 1.01 -21.56 -17.64
C ILE A 111 -0.39 -21.72 -16.99
N ILE A 112 -1.35 -20.87 -17.34
CA ILE A 112 -2.76 -20.93 -16.92
C ILE A 112 -2.95 -20.94 -15.38
N GLN A 113 -2.02 -20.37 -14.63
CA GLN A 113 -2.07 -20.32 -13.17
C GLN A 113 -2.89 -19.10 -12.68
N LYS A 114 -4.22 -19.24 -12.65
CA LYS A 114 -5.20 -18.15 -12.38
C LYS A 114 -4.88 -17.31 -11.14
N LYS A 115 -4.55 -17.93 -10.00
CA LYS A 115 -4.29 -17.24 -8.73
C LYS A 115 -3.09 -16.28 -8.83
N ASN A 116 -1.95 -16.75 -9.33
CA ASN A 116 -0.76 -15.93 -9.46
C ASN A 116 -0.90 -14.89 -10.58
N ARG A 117 -1.55 -15.25 -11.71
CA ARG A 117 -1.88 -14.29 -12.75
C ARG A 117 -2.66 -13.11 -12.20
N SER A 118 -3.77 -13.36 -11.47
CA SER A 118 -4.59 -12.33 -10.84
C SER A 118 -3.76 -11.43 -9.92
N LYS A 119 -2.97 -12.02 -9.02
CA LYS A 119 -2.08 -11.29 -8.11
C LYS A 119 -1.18 -10.30 -8.86
N TYR A 120 -0.46 -10.76 -9.89
CA TYR A 120 0.50 -9.91 -10.62
C TYR A 120 -0.19 -8.93 -11.55
N PHE A 121 -1.39 -9.25 -12.07
CA PHE A 121 -2.23 -8.32 -12.79
C PHE A 121 -2.61 -7.10 -11.92
N TYR A 122 -3.12 -7.34 -10.70
CA TYR A 122 -3.50 -6.23 -9.81
C TYR A 122 -2.30 -5.45 -9.29
N ARG A 123 -1.14 -6.09 -9.10
CA ARG A 123 0.12 -5.39 -8.82
C ARG A 123 0.53 -4.46 -9.95
N PHE A 124 0.48 -4.94 -11.17
CA PHE A 124 0.77 -4.14 -12.36
C PHE A 124 -0.22 -3.00 -12.50
N LEU A 125 -1.52 -3.29 -12.41
CA LEU A 125 -2.59 -2.31 -12.56
C LEU A 125 -2.51 -1.20 -11.49
N GLY A 126 -2.20 -1.54 -10.24
CA GLY A 126 -2.01 -0.59 -9.16
C GLY A 126 -0.89 0.41 -9.45
N LEU A 127 0.29 -0.09 -9.88
CA LEU A 127 1.40 0.79 -10.28
C LEU A 127 1.07 1.62 -11.53
N PHE A 128 0.45 1.01 -12.53
CA PHE A 128 0.07 1.71 -13.77
C PHE A 128 -0.88 2.87 -13.48
N ASN A 129 -1.91 2.63 -12.66
CA ASN A 129 -2.85 3.67 -12.25
C ASN A 129 -2.17 4.78 -11.43
N ALA A 130 -1.25 4.42 -10.55
CA ALA A 130 -0.50 5.39 -9.74
C ALA A 130 0.42 6.28 -10.60
N ILE A 131 1.09 5.71 -11.59
CA ILE A 131 1.93 6.43 -12.56
C ILE A 131 1.08 7.43 -13.36
N LEU A 132 -0.12 7.03 -13.79
CA LEU A 132 -1.07 7.90 -14.50
C LEU A 132 -1.74 8.94 -13.59
N GLY A 133 -1.45 8.95 -12.29
CA GLY A 133 -2.05 9.89 -11.35
C GLY A 133 -3.50 9.61 -10.99
N LYS A 134 -4.02 8.41 -11.29
CA LYS A 134 -5.38 8.03 -10.90
C LYS A 134 -5.50 7.87 -9.39
N PRO A 135 -6.63 8.26 -8.77
CA PRO A 135 -6.83 8.15 -7.32
C PRO A 135 -6.93 6.69 -6.84
N SER A 136 -6.78 6.48 -5.51
CA SER A 136 -6.82 5.16 -4.89
C SER A 136 -8.26 4.62 -4.70
N ASN A 137 -9.04 4.57 -5.78
CA ASN A 137 -10.49 4.27 -5.73
C ASN A 137 -10.83 2.79 -6.00
N PHE A 138 -9.84 1.92 -6.17
CA PHE A 138 -10.11 0.51 -6.42
C PHE A 138 -10.72 -0.17 -5.18
N ARG A 139 -11.89 -0.80 -5.35
CA ARG A 139 -12.64 -1.49 -4.27
C ARG A 139 -12.97 -2.96 -4.59
N GLY A 140 -12.50 -3.49 -5.75
CA GLY A 140 -12.71 -4.88 -6.16
C GLY A 140 -13.84 -5.07 -7.15
#